data_6fe1e46af47527eb9d95ab74529809e8
#
_entry.id   6fe1e46af47527eb9d95ab74529809e8
#
_cell.length_a   1.000
_cell.length_b   1.000
_cell.length_c   1.000
_cell.angle_alpha   90.00
_cell.angle_beta   90.00
_cell.angle_gamma   90.00
#
_symmetry.space_group_name_H-M   'P 1'
#
loop_
_entity.id
_entity.type
_entity.pdbx_description
1 polymer ?
#
loop_
_entity_poly.entity_id
_entity_poly.type
_entity_poly.pdbx_seq_one_letter_code
_entity_poly.pdbx_strand_id
1 'polypeptide(L)'
;NTVASNTEIINNICLPAKVPVIAGEEGICQGCGVATLSISYYDLGVATGKMALKVLVDGEDISTMPIEYAPQFTKEYNPEICDELGITVPDDYVAIGADDAADEEETSEDADAEAADDTAEEDTAEEAE
;
A
#
# COMPACT_ATOMS: atom_id res chain seq x y z
N ASN A 1 -4.82 -8.07 13.24
CA ASN A 1 -4.21 -7.34 14.35
C ASN A 1 -5.29 -6.52 15.09
N THR A 2 -5.47 -6.82 16.39
CA THR A 2 -6.53 -6.18 17.21
C THR A 2 -6.37 -4.65 17.28
N VAL A 3 -5.16 -4.15 17.30
CA VAL A 3 -4.88 -2.70 17.34
C VAL A 3 -5.31 -2.05 16.03
N ALA A 4 -4.89 -2.60 14.89
CA ALA A 4 -5.22 -2.07 13.57
C ALA A 4 -6.75 -1.99 13.32
N SER A 5 -7.52 -2.90 13.92
CA SER A 5 -8.99 -2.91 13.81
C SER A 5 -9.70 -1.98 14.81
N ASN A 6 -8.96 -1.29 15.68
CA ASN A 6 -9.52 -0.47 16.76
C ASN A 6 -8.82 0.89 16.89
N THR A 7 -8.24 1.41 15.84
CA THR A 7 -7.53 2.70 15.84
C THR A 7 -8.42 3.86 16.26
N GLU A 8 -9.69 3.86 15.85
CA GLU A 8 -10.68 4.86 16.24
C GLU A 8 -10.88 4.93 17.76
N ILE A 9 -10.95 3.79 18.43
CA ILE A 9 -11.10 3.75 19.89
C ILE A 9 -9.86 4.35 20.57
N ILE A 10 -8.66 4.01 20.06
CA ILE A 10 -7.39 4.52 20.58
C ILE A 10 -7.34 6.04 20.39
N ASN A 11 -7.68 6.51 19.19
CA ASN A 11 -7.70 7.94 18.87
C ASN A 11 -8.65 8.71 19.78
N ASN A 12 -9.87 8.21 19.95
CA ASN A 12 -10.91 8.83 20.80
C ASN A 12 -10.51 8.94 22.29
N ILE A 13 -9.54 8.13 22.72
CA ILE A 13 -9.02 8.18 24.11
C ILE A 13 -7.75 9.04 24.18
N CYS A 14 -6.79 8.78 23.29
CA CYS A 14 -5.47 9.37 23.38
C CYS A 14 -5.44 10.85 22.94
N LEU A 15 -6.15 11.19 21.86
CA LEU A 15 -6.15 12.54 21.30
C LEU A 15 -6.71 13.59 22.26
N PRO A 16 -7.90 13.40 22.88
CA PRO A 16 -8.41 14.33 23.89
C PRO A 16 -7.54 14.41 25.15
N ALA A 17 -6.87 13.31 25.48
CA ALA A 17 -5.93 13.25 26.61
C ALA A 17 -4.57 13.87 26.30
N LYS A 18 -4.35 14.34 25.06
CA LYS A 18 -3.08 14.88 24.57
C LYS A 18 -1.92 13.92 24.71
N VAL A 19 -2.17 12.61 24.52
CA VAL A 19 -1.16 11.55 24.56
C VAL A 19 -0.79 11.17 23.12
N PRO A 20 0.43 11.48 22.67
CA PRO A 20 0.89 11.09 21.34
C PRO A 20 1.08 9.57 21.25
N VAL A 21 0.64 8.98 20.14
CA VAL A 21 0.80 7.55 19.84
C VAL A 21 1.82 7.40 18.73
N ILE A 22 2.88 6.62 18.96
CA ILE A 22 3.81 6.19 17.90
C ILE A 22 3.31 4.86 17.36
N ALA A 23 3.04 4.83 16.06
CA ALA A 23 2.48 3.65 15.40
C ALA A 23 3.58 2.71 14.89
N GLY A 24 3.25 1.43 14.80
CA GLY A 24 4.16 0.40 14.29
C GLY A 24 4.05 0.19 12.76
N GLU A 25 3.07 0.84 12.11
CA GLU A 25 2.87 0.79 10.66
C GLU A 25 1.92 1.91 10.22
N GLU A 26 1.84 2.15 8.90
CA GLU A 26 1.15 3.28 8.28
C GLU A 26 -0.34 3.33 8.62
N GLY A 27 -1.10 2.24 8.45
CA GLY A 27 -2.54 2.23 8.69
C GLY A 27 -2.92 2.49 10.14
N ILE A 28 -2.09 2.08 11.11
CA ILE A 28 -2.28 2.45 12.52
C ILE A 28 -1.94 3.93 12.72
N CYS A 29 -0.91 4.45 12.06
CA CYS A 29 -0.54 5.85 12.13
C CYS A 29 -1.65 6.74 11.55
N GLN A 30 -2.20 6.37 10.42
CA GLN A 30 -3.32 7.07 9.80
C GLN A 30 -4.53 7.16 10.74
N GLY A 31 -4.83 6.07 11.45
CA GLY A 31 -6.01 6.00 12.33
C GLY A 31 -5.84 6.61 13.70
N CYS A 32 -4.64 6.66 14.29
CA CYS A 32 -4.44 7.15 15.66
C CYS A 32 -3.01 7.57 16.02
N GLY A 33 -2.07 7.50 15.10
CA GLY A 33 -0.66 7.78 15.39
C GLY A 33 -0.21 9.15 14.95
N VAL A 34 0.78 9.71 15.65
CA VAL A 34 1.46 10.95 15.22
C VAL A 34 2.54 10.66 14.18
N ALA A 35 3.24 9.52 14.32
CA ALA A 35 4.31 9.14 13.41
C ALA A 35 4.54 7.63 13.41
N THR A 36 5.16 7.15 12.34
CA THR A 36 5.60 5.76 12.17
C THR A 36 6.93 5.68 11.42
N LEU A 37 7.61 4.56 11.56
CA LEU A 37 8.67 4.11 10.66
C LEU A 37 8.09 2.90 9.90
N SER A 38 7.54 3.14 8.74
CA SER A 38 6.79 2.16 7.96
C SER A 38 7.65 1.48 6.91
N ILE A 39 7.12 0.39 6.35
CA ILE A 39 7.65 -0.29 5.17
C ILE A 39 6.63 -0.17 4.04
N SER A 40 7.11 -0.06 2.80
CA SER A 40 6.26 -0.17 1.62
C SER A 40 5.82 -1.63 1.45
N TYR A 41 4.53 -1.89 1.60
CA TYR A 41 3.94 -3.22 1.30
C TYR A 41 4.01 -3.54 -0.19
N TYR A 42 3.98 -2.54 -1.06
CA TYR A 42 4.20 -2.70 -2.49
C TYR A 42 5.62 -3.23 -2.77
N ASP A 43 6.66 -2.59 -2.23
CA ASP A 43 8.04 -3.02 -2.40
C ASP A 43 8.30 -4.41 -1.81
N LEU A 44 7.66 -4.72 -0.68
CA LEU A 44 7.71 -6.05 -0.08
C LEU A 44 7.07 -7.09 -1.00
N GLY A 45 5.96 -6.75 -1.66
CA GLY A 45 5.31 -7.56 -2.68
C GLY A 45 6.21 -7.79 -3.89
N VAL A 46 6.86 -6.75 -4.40
CA VAL A 46 7.82 -6.83 -5.50
C VAL A 46 9.02 -7.73 -5.12
N ALA A 47 9.58 -7.57 -3.93
CA ALA A 47 10.66 -8.42 -3.43
C ALA A 47 10.23 -9.89 -3.34
N THR A 48 9.03 -10.15 -2.81
CA THR A 48 8.45 -11.50 -2.73
C THR A 48 8.26 -12.10 -4.13
N GLY A 49 7.75 -11.32 -5.10
CA GLY A 49 7.62 -11.76 -6.49
C GLY A 49 8.96 -12.12 -7.14
N LYS A 50 10.00 -11.33 -6.88
CA LYS A 50 11.37 -11.64 -7.35
C LYS A 50 11.90 -12.94 -6.75
N MET A 51 11.65 -13.19 -5.45
CA MET A 51 12.02 -14.46 -4.82
C MET A 51 11.24 -15.65 -5.41
N ALA A 52 9.95 -15.47 -5.70
CA ALA A 52 9.15 -16.49 -6.34
C ALA A 52 9.67 -16.85 -7.74
N LEU A 53 10.12 -15.87 -8.54
CA LEU A 53 10.74 -16.12 -9.84
C LEU A 53 12.01 -16.97 -9.72
N LYS A 54 12.88 -16.68 -8.76
CA LYS A 54 14.08 -17.50 -8.50
C LYS A 54 13.73 -18.98 -8.28
N VAL A 55 12.69 -19.25 -7.49
CA VAL A 55 12.27 -20.64 -7.20
C VAL A 55 11.55 -21.28 -8.38
N LEU A 56 10.58 -20.57 -8.99
CA LEU A 56 9.66 -21.17 -9.96
C LEU A 56 10.24 -21.21 -11.38
N VAL A 57 11.08 -20.26 -11.73
CA VAL A 57 11.66 -20.14 -13.09
C VAL A 57 13.12 -20.59 -13.11
N ASP A 58 13.92 -20.08 -12.18
CA ASP A 58 15.36 -20.36 -12.16
C ASP A 58 15.69 -21.69 -11.47
N GLY A 59 14.73 -22.26 -10.73
CA GLY A 59 14.88 -23.56 -10.06
C GLY A 59 15.80 -23.50 -8.82
N GLU A 60 15.96 -22.33 -8.20
CA GLU A 60 16.73 -22.21 -6.97
C GLU A 60 16.10 -23.03 -5.83
N ASP A 61 16.95 -23.65 -5.02
CA ASP A 61 16.51 -24.40 -3.86
C ASP A 61 16.11 -23.46 -2.72
N ILE A 62 14.82 -23.42 -2.43
CA ILE A 62 14.25 -22.57 -1.38
C ILE A 62 14.90 -22.77 -0.01
N SER A 63 15.45 -24.00 0.26
CA SER A 63 16.09 -24.30 1.54
C SER A 63 17.42 -23.56 1.73
N THR A 64 18.02 -23.07 0.65
CA THR A 64 19.28 -22.33 0.65
C THR A 64 19.10 -20.82 0.50
N MET A 65 17.88 -20.36 0.20
CA MET A 65 17.60 -18.93 0.03
C MET A 65 17.61 -18.22 1.38
N PRO A 66 18.28 -17.05 1.47
CA PRO A 66 18.22 -16.22 2.68
C PRO A 66 16.85 -15.58 2.84
N ILE A 67 16.49 -15.27 4.10
CA ILE A 67 15.34 -14.40 4.37
C ILE A 67 15.69 -12.99 3.90
N GLU A 68 14.81 -12.41 3.07
CA GLU A 68 14.90 -11.01 2.67
C GLU A 68 13.96 -10.15 3.50
N TYR A 69 14.37 -8.91 3.77
CA TYR A 69 13.59 -7.93 4.50
C TYR A 69 13.13 -6.82 3.58
N ALA A 70 12.23 -5.98 4.04
CA ALA A 70 11.85 -4.77 3.30
C ALA A 70 13.09 -3.95 2.94
N PRO A 71 13.23 -3.50 1.68
CA PRO A 71 14.44 -2.84 1.20
C PRO A 71 14.63 -1.44 1.78
N GLN A 72 13.54 -0.79 2.19
CA GLN A 72 13.53 0.58 2.67
C GLN A 72 12.52 0.77 3.81
N PHE A 73 12.75 1.82 4.59
CA PHE A 73 11.83 2.31 5.61
C PHE A 73 11.51 3.76 5.32
N THR A 74 10.23 4.11 5.40
CA THR A 74 9.75 5.48 5.23
C THR A 74 9.34 6.05 6.59
N LYS A 75 9.80 7.26 6.87
CA LYS A 75 9.36 8.03 8.04
C LYS A 75 8.11 8.78 7.65
N GLU A 76 6.99 8.44 8.26
CA GLU A 76 5.70 9.02 7.95
C GLU A 76 5.06 9.63 9.19
N TYR A 77 4.21 10.62 8.98
CA TYR A 77 3.46 11.28 10.05
C TYR A 77 2.03 11.59 9.62
N ASN A 78 1.15 11.67 10.61
CA ASN A 78 -0.22 12.09 10.40
C ASN A 78 -0.35 13.60 10.65
N PRO A 79 -0.56 14.43 9.61
CA PRO A 79 -0.59 15.87 9.76
C PRO A 79 -1.73 16.36 10.66
N GLU A 80 -2.90 15.75 10.56
CA GLU A 80 -4.07 16.18 11.34
C GLU A 80 -3.86 16.00 12.86
N ILE A 81 -3.35 14.84 13.25
CA ILE A 81 -3.09 14.52 14.67
C ILE A 81 -1.91 15.32 15.19
N CYS A 82 -0.87 15.54 14.38
CA CYS A 82 0.25 16.39 14.77
C CYS A 82 -0.16 17.83 15.00
N ASP A 83 -0.98 18.40 14.11
CA ASP A 83 -1.50 19.76 14.23
C ASP A 83 -2.37 19.93 15.50
N GLU A 84 -3.27 18.98 15.75
CA GLU A 84 -4.13 19.02 16.94
C GLU A 84 -3.36 18.91 18.25
N LEU A 85 -2.28 18.14 18.27
CA LEU A 85 -1.39 18.00 19.42
C LEU A 85 -0.34 19.12 19.51
N GLY A 86 -0.17 19.94 18.47
CA GLY A 86 0.86 20.98 18.39
C GLY A 86 2.26 20.43 18.28
N ILE A 87 2.43 19.28 17.58
CA ILE A 87 3.72 18.63 17.38
C ILE A 87 4.37 19.17 16.12
N THR A 88 5.59 19.68 16.25
CA THR A 88 6.42 20.04 15.10
C THR A 88 7.10 18.79 14.56
N VAL A 89 6.88 18.52 13.28
CA VAL A 89 7.43 17.34 12.59
C VAL A 89 8.76 17.72 11.94
N PRO A 90 9.81 16.87 12.03
CA PRO A 90 11.06 17.08 11.30
C PRO A 90 10.88 17.00 9.78
N ASP A 91 11.72 17.71 9.02
CA ASP A 91 11.64 17.84 7.56
C ASP A 91 11.87 16.51 6.79
N ASP A 92 12.39 15.47 7.46
CA ASP A 92 12.67 14.16 6.89
C ASP A 92 11.51 13.16 7.05
N TYR A 93 10.33 13.64 7.49
CA TYR A 93 9.10 12.87 7.54
C TYR A 93 8.17 13.26 6.40
N VAL A 94 7.49 12.29 5.84
CA VAL A 94 6.50 12.43 4.76
C VAL A 94 5.09 12.35 5.36
N ALA A 95 4.19 13.20 4.90
CA ALA A 95 2.80 13.12 5.31
C ALA A 95 2.14 11.85 4.75
N ILE A 96 1.39 11.13 5.57
CA ILE A 96 0.62 9.96 5.13
C ILE A 96 -0.36 10.36 4.02
N GLY A 97 -0.42 9.57 2.95
CA GLY A 97 -1.28 9.82 1.78
C GLY A 97 -0.70 10.80 0.76
N ALA A 98 0.52 11.29 0.96
CA ALA A 98 1.18 12.15 -0.03
C ALA A 98 1.58 11.37 -1.31
N ASP A 99 1.90 10.09 -1.17
CA ASP A 99 2.29 9.23 -2.30
C ASP A 99 1.07 8.70 -3.08
N ASP A 100 -0.09 8.51 -2.44
CA ASP A 100 -1.32 8.11 -3.11
C ASP A 100 -1.81 9.19 -4.12
N ALA A 101 -1.52 10.46 -3.86
CA ALA A 101 -1.86 11.55 -4.76
C ALA A 101 -0.97 11.62 -6.03
N ALA A 102 0.21 11.00 -6.01
CA ALA A 102 1.10 10.94 -7.16
C ALA A 102 0.76 9.77 -8.10
N ASP A 103 0.22 8.68 -7.56
CA ASP A 103 -0.15 7.49 -8.35
C ASP A 103 -1.50 7.66 -9.08
N GLU A 104 -2.40 8.53 -8.58
CA GLU A 104 -3.67 8.83 -9.25
C GLU A 104 -3.49 9.74 -10.49
N GLU A 105 -2.41 10.49 -10.61
CA GLU A 105 -2.13 11.30 -11.80
C GLU A 105 -1.51 10.49 -12.95
N GLU A 106 -0.79 9.38 -12.69
CA GLU A 106 -0.21 8.54 -13.75
C GLU A 106 -1.21 7.53 -14.35
N THR A 107 -2.29 7.18 -13.66
CA THR A 107 -3.28 6.20 -14.17
C THR A 107 -4.37 6.80 -15.04
N SER A 108 -4.44 8.13 -15.21
CA SER A 108 -5.48 8.79 -15.99
C SER A 108 -5.10 9.04 -17.46
N GLU A 109 -3.87 8.79 -17.89
CA GLU A 109 -3.44 9.05 -19.28
C GLU A 109 -3.43 7.81 -20.19
N ASP A 110 -3.59 6.58 -19.69
CA ASP A 110 -3.53 5.35 -20.51
C ASP A 110 -4.88 4.64 -20.75
N ALA A 111 -6.02 5.28 -20.48
CA ALA A 111 -7.34 4.66 -20.62
C ALA A 111 -8.13 5.05 -21.89
N ASP A 112 -7.48 5.60 -22.93
CA ASP A 112 -8.20 5.99 -24.17
C ASP A 112 -7.55 5.49 -25.46
N ALA A 113 -7.25 4.20 -25.54
CA ALA A 113 -6.93 3.55 -26.81
C ALA A 113 -7.17 2.03 -26.72
N GLU A 114 -8.36 1.59 -27.02
CA GLU A 114 -8.73 0.43 -27.84
C GLU A 114 -10.16 -0.04 -27.54
N ALA A 115 -11.09 0.60 -28.20
CA ALA A 115 -12.41 0.04 -28.43
C ALA A 115 -12.81 0.31 -29.89
N ALA A 116 -12.35 -0.53 -30.80
CA ALA A 116 -12.96 -0.62 -32.13
C ALA A 116 -12.73 -2.02 -32.70
N ASP A 117 -13.86 -2.60 -33.03
CA ASP A 117 -14.01 -3.59 -34.09
C ASP A 117 -13.87 -5.08 -33.70
N ASP A 118 -14.98 -5.69 -33.33
CA ASP A 118 -15.33 -7.01 -33.84
C ASP A 118 -16.84 -7.10 -34.08
N THR A 119 -17.21 -6.84 -35.33
CA THR A 119 -18.54 -7.10 -35.87
C THR A 119 -18.62 -8.52 -36.43
N ALA A 120 -19.56 -9.26 -35.88
CA ALA A 120 -20.43 -10.24 -36.55
C ALA A 120 -19.85 -11.10 -37.68
N GLU A 121 -19.95 -12.39 -37.50
CA GLU A 121 -20.55 -13.26 -38.53
C GLU A 121 -21.36 -14.40 -37.87
N GLU A 122 -22.70 -14.27 -37.98
CA GLU A 122 -23.62 -15.38 -37.97
C GLU A 122 -23.31 -16.28 -39.18
N ASP A 123 -23.21 -17.56 -38.98
CA ASP A 123 -23.55 -18.50 -40.03
C ASP A 123 -24.41 -19.64 -39.51
N THR A 124 -25.59 -19.62 -40.05
CA THR A 124 -26.66 -20.63 -39.99
C THR A 124 -26.32 -21.77 -40.95
N ALA A 125 -26.66 -22.99 -40.55
CA ALA A 125 -27.20 -24.05 -41.42
C ALA A 125 -27.02 -25.40 -40.71
N GLU A 126 -27.95 -26.08 -40.54
CA GLU A 126 -29.07 -26.75 -41.21
C GLU A 126 -28.93 -28.26 -41.04
N GLU A 127 -30.03 -28.82 -40.65
CA GLU A 127 -30.40 -30.23 -40.56
C GLU A 127 -29.86 -31.13 -41.67
N ALA A 128 -29.63 -32.36 -41.38
CA ALA A 128 -30.34 -33.52 -41.98
C ALA A 128 -29.72 -34.88 -41.64
N GLU A 129 -30.64 -35.79 -41.29
CA GLU A 129 -30.66 -37.28 -41.36
C GLU A 129 -29.75 -38.09 -40.43
#